data_a809faf84639b984bf90a0c44b5f99c4
#
_entry.id   a809faf84639b984bf90a0c44b5f99c4
#
_cell.length_a   1.000
_cell.length_b   1.000
_cell.length_c   1.000
_cell.angle_alpha   90.00
_cell.angle_beta   90.00
_cell.angle_gamma   90.00
#
_symmetry.space_group_name_H-M   'P 1'
#
loop_
_entity.id
_entity.type
_entity.pdbx_description
1 polymer ?
#
loop_
_entity_poly.entity_id
_entity_poly.type
_entity_poly.pdbx_seq_one_letter_code
_entity_poly.pdbx_strand_id
1 'polypeptide(L)'
;MDLDLLSSLVIENDTKVLLVVMDGVGGLAGPNGKTSLEAAHTPNLDGLARSSICGFHDPLGPGLTPGSGPAHIGLFGYDPFRYMIGRGVLDTAGTPFVFEPGDLASRLNFATLAADGTIADRRAGRIPDEEGKRVTELLAQSIREIDGVQVLIQHVKEYRAAT
;
A
#
# COMPACT_ATOMS: atom_id res chain seq x y z
N MET A 1 -15.38 -4.77 -15.58
CA MET A 1 -15.00 -5.08 -16.99
C MET A 1 -14.61 -6.54 -17.03
N ASP A 2 -15.00 -7.25 -18.08
CA ASP A 2 -14.60 -8.64 -18.29
C ASP A 2 -13.15 -8.67 -18.81
N LEU A 3 -12.24 -9.25 -18.03
CA LEU A 3 -10.83 -9.30 -18.38
C LEU A 3 -10.53 -10.25 -19.55
N ASP A 4 -11.34 -11.30 -19.72
CA ASP A 4 -11.19 -12.23 -20.83
C ASP A 4 -11.57 -11.55 -22.15
N LEU A 5 -12.65 -10.77 -22.15
CA LEU A 5 -13.01 -9.93 -23.28
C LEU A 5 -11.93 -8.88 -23.57
N LEU A 6 -11.42 -8.19 -22.54
CA LEU A 6 -10.37 -7.20 -22.71
C LEU A 6 -9.12 -7.83 -23.32
N SER A 7 -8.68 -8.98 -22.80
CA SER A 7 -7.53 -9.72 -23.33
C SER A 7 -7.69 -10.11 -24.79
N SER A 8 -8.93 -10.45 -25.22
CA SER A 8 -9.21 -10.79 -26.62
C SER A 8 -9.09 -9.60 -27.58
N LEU A 9 -9.16 -8.38 -27.06
CA LEU A 9 -9.07 -7.14 -27.83
C LEU A 9 -7.65 -6.54 -27.85
N VAL A 10 -6.72 -7.08 -27.07
CA VAL A 10 -5.35 -6.60 -27.02
C VAL A 10 -4.63 -6.95 -28.31
N ILE A 11 -3.97 -5.95 -28.89
CA ILE A 11 -3.11 -6.10 -30.08
C ILE A 11 -1.68 -5.81 -29.65
N GLU A 12 -0.78 -6.75 -29.90
CA GLU A 12 0.64 -6.55 -29.67
C GLU A 12 1.21 -5.49 -30.63
N ASN A 13 1.87 -4.47 -30.09
CA ASN A 13 2.49 -3.38 -30.85
C ASN A 13 3.62 -2.72 -30.04
N ASP A 14 4.33 -1.79 -30.67
CA ASP A 14 5.46 -1.08 -30.05
C ASP A 14 5.05 0.15 -29.22
N THR A 15 3.77 0.40 -29.03
CA THR A 15 3.27 1.52 -28.23
C THR A 15 3.67 1.37 -26.76
N LYS A 16 4.10 2.47 -26.15
CA LYS A 16 4.45 2.52 -24.74
C LYS A 16 3.36 3.24 -23.95
N VAL A 17 2.92 2.63 -22.86
CA VAL A 17 2.01 3.25 -21.89
C VAL A 17 2.80 3.53 -20.62
N LEU A 18 2.82 4.80 -20.20
CA LEU A 18 3.44 5.22 -18.95
C LEU A 18 2.35 5.61 -17.97
N LEU A 19 2.21 4.83 -16.90
CA LEU A 19 1.34 5.15 -15.78
C LEU A 19 2.16 5.79 -14.64
N VAL A 20 1.89 7.07 -14.36
CA VAL A 20 2.50 7.79 -13.24
C VAL A 20 1.46 7.99 -12.15
N VAL A 21 1.69 7.39 -10.98
CA VAL A 21 0.80 7.46 -9.83
C VAL A 21 1.43 8.34 -8.76
N MET A 22 0.80 9.48 -8.47
CA MET A 22 1.16 10.34 -7.33
C MET A 22 0.25 9.97 -6.16
N ASP A 23 0.71 9.01 -5.36
CA ASP A 23 -0.06 8.49 -4.23
C ASP A 23 -0.24 9.55 -3.13
N GLY A 24 -1.45 9.62 -2.56
CA GLY A 24 -1.79 10.48 -1.43
C GLY A 24 -1.98 11.96 -1.75
N VAL A 25 -2.10 12.34 -3.03
CA VAL A 25 -2.30 13.74 -3.45
C VAL A 25 -3.74 14.20 -3.24
N GLY A 26 -4.71 13.29 -3.26
CA GLY A 26 -6.12 13.59 -2.99
C GLY A 26 -6.34 14.02 -1.55
N GLY A 27 -7.22 14.99 -1.34
CA GLY A 27 -7.55 15.49 -0.01
C GLY A 27 -8.75 16.43 -0.01
N LEU A 28 -9.25 16.70 1.18
CA LEU A 28 -10.30 17.70 1.38
C LEU A 28 -9.72 19.11 1.32
N ALA A 29 -10.58 20.09 1.00
CA ALA A 29 -10.21 21.49 1.05
C ALA A 29 -9.84 21.92 2.49
N GLY A 30 -8.72 22.59 2.62
CA GLY A 30 -8.27 23.18 3.87
C GLY A 30 -9.04 24.47 4.24
N PRO A 31 -8.62 25.17 5.30
CA PRO A 31 -9.29 26.42 5.75
C PRO A 31 -9.35 27.53 4.69
N ASN A 32 -8.45 27.50 3.71
CA ASN A 32 -8.42 28.43 2.57
C ASN A 32 -9.36 28.03 1.41
N GLY A 33 -10.18 27.00 1.58
CA GLY A 33 -11.09 26.50 0.56
C GLY A 33 -10.42 25.74 -0.60
N LYS A 34 -9.12 25.42 -0.49
CA LYS A 34 -8.35 24.71 -1.51
C LYS A 34 -7.82 23.40 -0.98
N THR A 35 -7.78 22.38 -1.84
CA THR A 35 -7.03 21.15 -1.58
C THR A 35 -5.53 21.42 -1.63
N SER A 36 -4.73 20.51 -1.12
CA SER A 36 -3.26 20.62 -1.19
C SER A 36 -2.76 20.72 -2.64
N LEU A 37 -3.39 19.99 -3.56
CA LEU A 37 -3.04 20.03 -4.98
C LEU A 37 -3.38 21.39 -5.61
N GLU A 38 -4.56 21.96 -5.31
CA GLU A 38 -4.96 23.30 -5.80
C GLU A 38 -4.11 24.43 -5.20
N ALA A 39 -3.54 24.23 -4.02
CA ALA A 39 -2.66 25.21 -3.38
C ALA A 39 -1.19 25.09 -3.83
N ALA A 40 -0.79 23.95 -4.38
CA ALA A 40 0.57 23.71 -4.82
C ALA A 40 0.90 24.46 -6.13
N HIS A 41 2.17 24.80 -6.31
CA HIS A 41 2.67 25.37 -7.57
C HIS A 41 3.09 24.22 -8.52
N THR A 42 2.22 23.89 -9.48
CA THR A 42 2.37 22.73 -10.35
C THR A 42 2.29 23.06 -11.85
N PRO A 43 3.13 23.99 -12.37
CA PRO A 43 2.98 24.53 -13.72
C PRO A 43 3.05 23.47 -14.83
N ASN A 44 3.83 22.41 -14.66
CA ASN A 44 3.94 21.34 -15.63
C ASN A 44 2.70 20.43 -15.63
N LEU A 45 2.19 20.07 -14.44
CA LEU A 45 0.94 19.30 -14.32
C LEU A 45 -0.26 20.12 -14.83
N ASP A 46 -0.32 21.40 -14.50
CA ASP A 46 -1.35 22.31 -14.99
C ASP A 46 -1.32 22.42 -16.52
N GLY A 47 -0.12 22.51 -17.10
CA GLY A 47 0.07 22.52 -18.55
C GLY A 47 -0.40 21.22 -19.18
N LEU A 48 -0.05 20.08 -18.60
CA LEU A 48 -0.47 18.77 -19.07
C LEU A 48 -1.99 18.61 -18.99
N ALA A 49 -2.61 18.99 -17.86
CA ALA A 49 -4.05 18.93 -17.67
C ALA A 49 -4.84 19.75 -18.70
N ARG A 50 -4.34 20.95 -19.05
CA ARG A 50 -4.99 21.81 -20.07
C ARG A 50 -5.01 21.18 -21.48
N SER A 51 -4.05 20.33 -21.79
CA SER A 51 -3.89 19.69 -23.10
C SER A 51 -4.34 18.23 -23.13
N SER A 52 -4.90 17.71 -22.03
CA SER A 52 -5.24 16.29 -21.87
C SER A 52 -6.71 16.07 -21.55
N ILE A 53 -7.16 14.84 -21.68
CA ILE A 53 -8.46 14.42 -21.16
C ILE A 53 -8.30 14.14 -19.68
N CYS A 54 -9.05 14.86 -18.85
CA CYS A 54 -9.06 14.70 -17.39
C CYS A 54 -10.37 14.09 -16.91
N GLY A 55 -10.31 13.40 -15.76
CA GLY A 55 -11.47 12.79 -15.13
C GLY A 55 -11.17 12.38 -13.70
N PHE A 56 -12.15 11.75 -13.06
CA PHE A 56 -12.03 11.17 -11.73
C PHE A 56 -11.91 9.65 -11.84
N HIS A 57 -11.10 9.08 -10.97
CA HIS A 57 -10.98 7.66 -10.80
C HIS A 57 -11.43 7.27 -9.40
N ASP A 58 -12.43 6.40 -9.31
CA ASP A 58 -12.89 5.77 -8.08
C ASP A 58 -12.49 4.29 -8.12
N PRO A 59 -11.46 3.88 -7.37
CA PRO A 59 -10.91 2.53 -7.50
C PRO A 59 -11.79 1.42 -6.93
N LEU A 60 -12.77 1.75 -6.06
CA LEU A 60 -13.64 0.75 -5.44
C LEU A 60 -15.12 1.00 -5.69
N GLY A 61 -15.52 2.27 -5.70
CA GLY A 61 -16.90 2.69 -5.78
C GLY A 61 -17.24 3.76 -4.75
N PRO A 62 -18.31 4.54 -5.00
CA PRO A 62 -18.70 5.66 -4.14
C PRO A 62 -18.92 5.25 -2.69
N GLY A 63 -18.36 6.02 -1.76
CA GLY A 63 -18.53 5.81 -0.33
C GLY A 63 -17.63 4.72 0.28
N LEU A 64 -16.81 4.05 -0.51
CA LEU A 64 -15.88 3.04 -0.03
C LEU A 64 -14.47 3.62 0.07
N THR A 65 -13.87 3.54 1.25
CA THR A 65 -12.49 3.99 1.46
C THR A 65 -11.52 2.95 0.91
N PRO A 66 -10.73 3.27 -0.13
CA PRO A 66 -9.77 2.32 -0.68
C PRO A 66 -8.59 2.12 0.27
N GLY A 67 -8.40 0.92 0.77
CA GLY A 67 -7.12 0.50 1.34
C GLY A 67 -6.08 0.32 0.23
N SER A 68 -4.78 0.29 0.57
CA SER A 68 -3.71 0.20 -0.44
C SER A 68 -3.85 -1.01 -1.37
N GLY A 69 -4.19 -2.18 -0.86
CA GLY A 69 -4.38 -3.39 -1.67
C GLY A 69 -5.52 -3.25 -2.68
N PRO A 70 -6.76 -3.06 -2.25
CA PRO A 70 -7.90 -2.90 -3.14
C PRO A 70 -7.74 -1.75 -4.12
N ALA A 71 -7.14 -0.62 -3.70
CA ALA A 71 -6.90 0.52 -4.58
C ALA A 71 -5.96 0.17 -5.74
N HIS A 72 -4.86 -0.57 -5.48
CA HIS A 72 -3.95 -1.02 -6.54
C HIS A 72 -4.60 -2.05 -7.46
N ILE A 73 -5.36 -2.99 -6.91
CA ILE A 73 -6.11 -3.97 -7.69
C ILE A 73 -7.07 -3.25 -8.65
N GLY A 74 -7.85 -2.28 -8.15
CA GLY A 74 -8.77 -1.47 -8.98
C GLY A 74 -8.04 -0.59 -10.00
N LEU A 75 -6.88 -0.02 -9.65
CA LEU A 75 -6.06 0.79 -10.55
C LEU A 75 -5.59 -0.01 -11.78
N PHE A 76 -5.26 -1.28 -11.60
CA PHE A 76 -4.87 -2.17 -12.69
C PHE A 76 -6.04 -2.87 -13.39
N GLY A 77 -7.28 -2.48 -13.09
CA GLY A 77 -8.48 -2.96 -13.79
C GLY A 77 -9.05 -4.28 -13.29
N TYR A 78 -8.50 -4.85 -12.23
CA TYR A 78 -9.05 -6.02 -11.58
C TYR A 78 -10.19 -5.65 -10.63
N ASP A 79 -11.16 -6.53 -10.47
CA ASP A 79 -12.24 -6.35 -9.50
C ASP A 79 -11.71 -6.53 -8.06
N PRO A 80 -11.62 -5.47 -7.25
CA PRO A 80 -11.07 -5.55 -5.91
C PRO A 80 -11.95 -6.32 -4.92
N PHE A 81 -13.23 -6.57 -5.24
CA PHE A 81 -14.12 -7.40 -4.44
C PHE A 81 -13.95 -8.89 -4.75
N ARG A 82 -13.60 -9.21 -5.99
CA ARG A 82 -13.29 -10.58 -6.40
C ARG A 82 -11.88 -11.00 -6.00
N TYR A 83 -10.93 -10.08 -6.08
CA TYR A 83 -9.52 -10.32 -5.80
C TYR A 83 -9.07 -9.59 -4.53
N MET A 84 -9.74 -9.86 -3.41
CA MET A 84 -9.37 -9.26 -2.13
C MET A 84 -8.05 -9.83 -1.62
N ILE A 85 -7.00 -8.99 -1.66
CA ILE A 85 -5.68 -9.32 -1.13
C ILE A 85 -5.43 -8.46 0.11
N GLY A 86 -5.21 -9.11 1.25
CA GLY A 86 -4.91 -8.46 2.52
C GLY A 86 -3.53 -7.78 2.53
N ARG A 87 -3.36 -6.78 3.40
CA ARG A 87 -2.07 -6.07 3.54
C ARG A 87 -0.93 -6.97 3.99
N GLY A 88 -1.21 -7.98 4.79
CA GLY A 88 -0.21 -8.96 5.20
C GLY A 88 0.45 -9.61 3.98
N VAL A 89 -0.36 -10.18 3.10
CA VAL A 89 0.11 -10.82 1.86
C VAL A 89 0.89 -9.86 0.97
N LEU A 90 0.40 -8.63 0.78
CA LEU A 90 1.07 -7.63 -0.07
C LEU A 90 2.43 -7.19 0.49
N ASP A 91 2.50 -6.94 1.80
CA ASP A 91 3.77 -6.55 2.44
C ASP A 91 4.76 -7.73 2.45
N THR A 92 4.27 -8.97 2.61
CA THR A 92 5.10 -10.18 2.63
C THR A 92 5.55 -10.61 1.23
N ALA A 93 4.73 -10.39 0.19
CA ALA A 93 5.09 -10.70 -1.20
C ALA A 93 6.34 -9.94 -1.70
N GLY A 94 6.67 -8.81 -1.07
CA GLY A 94 7.91 -8.05 -1.34
C GLY A 94 9.13 -8.54 -0.56
N THR A 95 9.01 -9.62 0.22
CA THR A 95 10.08 -10.22 1.02
C THR A 95 10.49 -11.57 0.44
N PRO A 96 11.59 -12.20 0.91
CA PRO A 96 11.98 -13.55 0.52
C PRO A 96 11.05 -14.68 1.00
N PHE A 97 9.95 -14.39 1.68
CA PHE A 97 8.99 -15.43 2.08
C PHE A 97 8.36 -16.09 0.87
N VAL A 98 8.35 -17.42 0.90
CA VAL A 98 7.61 -18.25 -0.07
C VAL A 98 6.33 -18.70 0.61
N PHE A 99 5.19 -18.31 0.06
CA PHE A 99 3.88 -18.68 0.59
C PHE A 99 3.49 -20.09 0.17
N GLU A 100 2.93 -20.83 1.10
CA GLU A 100 2.27 -22.10 0.85
C GLU A 100 0.78 -22.03 1.20
N PRO A 101 -0.05 -22.91 0.63
CA PRO A 101 -1.46 -22.98 1.00
C PRO A 101 -1.63 -23.29 2.49
N GLY A 102 -2.31 -22.41 3.21
CA GLY A 102 -2.51 -22.51 4.66
C GLY A 102 -1.72 -21.50 5.47
N ASP A 103 -0.76 -20.81 4.87
CA ASP A 103 -0.01 -19.75 5.55
C ASP A 103 -0.86 -18.53 5.83
N LEU A 104 -0.61 -17.90 6.97
CA LEU A 104 -1.24 -16.66 7.39
C LEU A 104 -0.22 -15.53 7.40
N ALA A 105 -0.37 -14.59 6.50
CA ALA A 105 0.49 -13.43 6.44
C ALA A 105 -0.11 -12.23 7.19
N SER A 106 0.70 -11.59 8.03
CA SER A 106 0.31 -10.38 8.75
C SER A 106 1.35 -9.28 8.63
N ARG A 107 0.87 -8.06 8.63
CA ARG A 107 1.71 -6.87 8.71
C ARG A 107 1.86 -6.43 10.15
N LEU A 108 3.08 -6.21 10.58
CA LEU A 108 3.43 -5.66 11.89
C LEU A 108 3.92 -4.22 11.75
N ASN A 109 3.60 -3.38 12.72
CA ASN A 109 4.18 -2.06 12.87
C ASN A 109 4.74 -1.91 14.28
N PHE A 110 5.95 -1.41 14.40
CA PHE A 110 6.45 -0.93 15.68
C PHE A 110 5.76 0.39 16.05
N ALA A 111 5.52 0.58 17.33
CA ALA A 111 4.91 1.77 17.88
C ALA A 111 5.70 2.26 19.11
N THR A 112 5.64 3.55 19.38
CA THR A 112 6.14 4.12 20.63
C THR A 112 5.02 4.12 21.65
N LEU A 113 5.29 3.63 22.85
CA LEU A 113 4.36 3.67 23.97
C LEU A 113 4.66 4.88 24.87
N ALA A 114 3.62 5.49 25.40
CA ALA A 114 3.69 6.45 26.47
C ALA A 114 3.88 5.72 27.83
N ALA A 115 4.18 6.46 28.89
CA ALA A 115 4.42 5.90 30.21
C ALA A 115 3.21 5.17 30.80
N ASP A 116 2.00 5.52 30.39
CA ASP A 116 0.75 4.88 30.77
C ASP A 116 0.38 3.64 29.93
N GLY A 117 1.26 3.24 28.97
CA GLY A 117 1.04 2.10 28.09
C GLY A 117 0.18 2.40 26.85
N THR A 118 -0.27 3.63 26.65
CA THR A 118 -0.97 4.02 25.43
C THR A 118 -0.01 4.22 24.26
N ILE A 119 -0.50 4.12 23.02
CA ILE A 119 0.31 4.34 21.83
C ILE A 119 0.51 5.85 21.63
N ALA A 120 1.72 6.34 21.88
CA ALA A 120 2.10 7.72 21.63
C ALA A 120 2.38 8.00 20.14
N ASP A 121 3.04 7.05 19.45
CA ASP A 121 3.26 7.13 18.00
C ASP A 121 3.14 5.73 17.37
N ARG A 122 2.15 5.56 16.52
CA ARG A 122 1.87 4.31 15.78
C ARG A 122 2.91 3.96 14.71
N ARG A 123 3.90 4.81 14.51
CA ARG A 123 4.96 4.65 13.50
C ARG A 123 6.36 4.63 14.12
N ALA A 124 6.45 4.58 15.46
CA ALA A 124 7.71 4.55 16.20
C ALA A 124 8.72 5.63 15.76
N GLY A 125 8.27 6.86 15.52
CA GLY A 125 9.11 7.96 15.04
C GLY A 125 9.70 7.74 13.63
N ARG A 126 9.23 6.76 12.88
CA ARG A 126 9.81 6.32 11.59
C ARG A 126 11.29 5.97 11.74
N ILE A 127 11.58 5.03 12.64
CA ILE A 127 12.95 4.55 12.88
C ILE A 127 13.65 4.17 11.57
N PRO A 128 14.98 4.38 11.46
CA PRO A 128 15.75 3.96 10.29
C PRO A 128 15.65 2.45 10.04
N ASP A 129 15.83 2.03 8.80
CA ASP A 129 15.78 0.61 8.40
C ASP A 129 16.73 -0.27 9.21
N GLU A 130 17.91 0.22 9.57
CA GLU A 130 18.89 -0.51 10.38
C GLU A 130 18.35 -0.86 11.77
N GLU A 131 17.69 0.09 12.43
CA GLU A 131 17.04 -0.13 13.71
C GLU A 131 15.82 -1.04 13.58
N GLY A 132 15.03 -0.85 12.53
CA GLY A 132 13.90 -1.73 12.20
C GLY A 132 14.34 -3.18 12.04
N LYS A 133 15.41 -3.43 11.28
CA LYS A 133 16.03 -4.75 11.13
C LYS A 133 16.47 -5.34 12.44
N ARG A 134 17.23 -4.57 13.23
CA ARG A 134 17.74 -5.01 14.54
C ARG A 134 16.62 -5.47 15.48
N VAL A 135 15.56 -4.67 15.58
CA VAL A 135 14.40 -5.01 16.42
C VAL A 135 13.66 -6.23 15.89
N THR A 136 13.49 -6.31 14.56
CA THR A 136 12.84 -7.46 13.90
C THR A 136 13.63 -8.75 14.13
N GLU A 137 14.95 -8.72 14.05
CA GLU A 137 15.82 -9.87 14.32
C GLU A 137 15.71 -10.35 15.76
N LEU A 138 15.62 -9.44 16.73
CA LEU A 138 15.39 -9.78 18.14
C LEU A 138 14.04 -10.48 18.35
N LEU A 139 12.97 -9.98 17.68
CA LEU A 139 11.67 -10.61 17.72
C LEU A 139 11.69 -12.02 17.08
N ALA A 140 12.29 -12.15 15.91
CA ALA A 140 12.41 -13.42 15.19
C ALA A 140 13.21 -14.48 15.96
N GLN A 141 14.19 -14.06 16.76
CA GLN A 141 14.92 -14.95 17.65
C GLN A 141 14.10 -15.38 18.87
N SER A 142 13.23 -14.48 19.36
CA SER A 142 12.45 -14.70 20.59
C SER A 142 11.13 -15.42 20.32
N ILE A 143 10.54 -15.22 19.15
CA ILE A 143 9.23 -15.77 18.77
C ILE A 143 9.40 -16.62 17.51
N ARG A 144 9.53 -17.93 17.69
CA ARG A 144 9.68 -18.89 16.59
C ARG A 144 8.46 -19.76 16.41
N GLU A 145 7.65 -19.88 17.45
CA GLU A 145 6.47 -20.73 17.47
C GLU A 145 5.46 -20.17 18.48
N ILE A 146 4.19 -20.21 18.14
CA ILE A 146 3.06 -19.90 19.02
C ILE A 146 2.02 -21.02 18.85
N ASP A 147 1.71 -21.72 19.93
CA ASP A 147 0.70 -22.80 19.95
C ASP A 147 0.86 -23.86 18.84
N GLY A 148 2.10 -24.25 18.54
CA GLY A 148 2.41 -25.23 17.50
C GLY A 148 2.48 -24.67 16.08
N VAL A 149 2.26 -23.36 15.90
CA VAL A 149 2.37 -22.68 14.61
C VAL A 149 3.73 -22.00 14.50
N GLN A 150 4.48 -22.32 13.45
CA GLN A 150 5.75 -21.65 13.17
C GLN A 150 5.52 -20.16 12.85
N VAL A 151 6.34 -19.29 13.44
CA VAL A 151 6.29 -17.85 13.23
C VAL A 151 7.57 -17.39 12.55
N LEU A 152 7.42 -16.81 11.35
CA LEU A 152 8.50 -16.17 10.62
C LEU A 152 8.29 -14.67 10.65
N ILE A 153 9.30 -13.92 11.09
CA ILE A 153 9.22 -12.46 11.17
C ILE A 153 10.36 -11.86 10.37
N GLN A 154 10.03 -10.93 9.48
CA GLN A 154 11.00 -10.26 8.63
C GLN A 154 10.74 -8.75 8.55
N HIS A 155 11.82 -7.98 8.57
CA HIS A 155 11.77 -6.54 8.35
C HIS A 155 11.35 -6.22 6.91
N VAL A 156 10.48 -5.22 6.76
CA VAL A 156 10.01 -4.73 5.45
C VAL A 156 10.63 -3.36 5.16
N LYS A 157 10.34 -2.38 5.99
CA LYS A 157 10.85 -1.01 5.85
C LYS A 157 10.59 -0.18 7.09
N GLU A 158 11.56 0.63 7.54
CA GLU A 158 11.41 1.51 8.71
C GLU A 158 10.84 0.73 9.92
N TYR A 159 9.69 1.15 10.42
CA TYR A 159 8.95 0.56 11.55
C TYR A 159 8.05 -0.64 11.16
N ARG A 160 8.18 -1.17 9.95
CA ARG A 160 7.33 -2.24 9.43
C ARG A 160 8.05 -3.56 9.38
N ALA A 161 7.36 -4.60 9.81
CA ALA A 161 7.75 -5.98 9.62
C ALA A 161 6.57 -6.79 9.06
N ALA A 162 6.85 -7.97 8.56
CA ALA A 162 5.89 -8.96 8.09
C ALA A 162 6.08 -10.28 8.83
N THR A 163 5.02 -11.01 9.01
CA THR A 163 5.00 -12.35 9.56
C THR A 163 4.00 -13.19 8.79
#